data_85017adc1fef2e4eda2afb9af7575b50
#
_entry.id   85017adc1fef2e4eda2afb9af7575b50
#
_cell.length_a   1.000
_cell.length_b   1.000
_cell.length_c   1.000
_cell.angle_alpha   90.00
_cell.angle_beta   90.00
_cell.angle_gamma   90.00
#
_symmetry.space_group_name_H-M   'P 1'
#
loop_
_entity.id
_entity.type
_entity.pdbx_description
1 polymer ?
#
loop_
_entity_poly.entity_id
_entity_poly.type
_entity_poly.pdbx_seq_one_letter_code
_entity_poly.pdbx_strand_id
1 'polypeptide(L)'
;DRHFLNKVCTHIADIDYSKIQLYVGNYDSWHEYSQMMLKQAKEINKKAEAKKKELEEFIARFSANASKAKQATSRKKLLDNLEMVEIKPSMRRYPFIGFTPDREVGNIVLNVEDLFYEQNGEMILNHVSFSISPKDKVAFVSDNELAVTSFFKIIMGEITDYQGSFQWGITTSRSYFPKDNNDYFDHCELSLVDWLRQFTDGDVYEQDLRGWLG
;
A
#
# COMPACT_ATOMS: atom_id res chain seq x y z
N ASP A 1 -7.26 3.49 12.51
CA ASP A 1 -7.07 2.16 13.09
C ASP A 1 -8.25 1.26 12.75
N ARG A 2 -8.00 0.14 12.04
CA ARG A 2 -9.04 -0.81 11.62
C ARG A 2 -9.72 -1.50 12.80
N HIS A 3 -8.96 -1.81 13.84
CA HIS A 3 -9.51 -2.45 15.05
C HIS A 3 -10.55 -1.54 15.74
N PHE A 4 -10.25 -0.26 15.83
CA PHE A 4 -11.19 0.75 16.33
C PHE A 4 -12.45 0.83 15.45
N LEU A 5 -12.30 0.95 14.13
CA LEU A 5 -13.42 0.98 13.20
C LEU A 5 -14.31 -0.25 13.33
N ASN A 6 -13.72 -1.43 13.48
CA ASN A 6 -14.48 -2.67 13.64
C ASN A 6 -15.27 -2.75 14.94
N LYS A 7 -14.79 -2.11 16.01
CA LYS A 7 -15.49 -2.12 17.32
C LYS A 7 -16.55 -1.03 17.46
N VAL A 8 -16.37 0.11 16.82
CA VAL A 8 -17.17 1.31 17.05
C VAL A 8 -18.19 1.55 15.93
N CYS A 9 -17.81 1.30 14.67
CA CYS A 9 -18.65 1.65 13.54
C CYS A 9 -19.76 0.61 13.30
N THR A 10 -20.99 1.09 13.16
CA THR A 10 -22.15 0.30 12.73
C THR A 10 -22.45 0.49 11.25
N HIS A 11 -21.88 1.53 10.63
CA HIS A 11 -22.05 1.86 9.21
C HIS A 11 -20.72 2.39 8.66
N ILE A 12 -20.46 2.08 7.40
CA ILE A 12 -19.33 2.62 6.65
C ILE A 12 -19.87 3.45 5.49
N ALA A 13 -19.47 4.71 5.43
CA ALA A 13 -19.71 5.58 4.27
C ALA A 13 -18.48 5.50 3.35
N ASP A 14 -18.63 4.83 2.25
CA ASP A 14 -17.61 4.64 1.25
C ASP A 14 -17.62 5.79 0.24
N ILE A 15 -16.50 6.52 0.12
CA ILE A 15 -16.34 7.61 -0.84
C ILE A 15 -15.38 7.15 -1.93
N ASP A 16 -15.91 6.79 -3.08
CA ASP A 16 -15.14 6.41 -4.25
C ASP A 16 -15.90 6.77 -5.54
N TYR A 17 -15.20 6.91 -6.66
CA TYR A 17 -15.79 7.25 -7.97
C TYR A 17 -16.68 8.51 -7.93
N SER A 18 -16.33 9.51 -7.12
CA SER A 18 -17.10 10.75 -6.90
C SER A 18 -18.53 10.49 -6.37
N LYS A 19 -18.72 9.38 -5.67
CA LYS A 19 -20.00 8.99 -5.03
C LYS A 19 -19.76 8.62 -3.59
N ILE A 20 -20.80 8.79 -2.78
CA ILE A 20 -20.86 8.30 -1.40
C ILE A 20 -21.83 7.14 -1.37
N GLN A 21 -21.39 6.00 -0.87
CA GLN A 21 -22.20 4.80 -0.71
C GLN A 21 -22.18 4.34 0.73
N LEU A 22 -23.36 4.16 1.32
CA LEU A 22 -23.51 3.74 2.71
C LEU A 22 -23.69 2.22 2.80
N TYR A 23 -22.90 1.60 3.66
CA TYR A 23 -22.96 0.18 3.97
C TYR A 23 -23.30 -0.02 5.45
N VAL A 24 -24.15 -0.98 5.74
CA VAL A 24 -24.45 -1.41 7.11
C VAL A 24 -23.39 -2.42 7.53
N GLY A 25 -22.83 -2.24 8.71
CA GLY A 25 -21.78 -3.09 9.26
C GLY A 25 -20.51 -2.32 9.59
N ASN A 26 -19.50 -3.06 10.06
CA ASN A 26 -18.18 -2.55 10.39
C ASN A 26 -17.24 -2.56 9.18
N TYR A 27 -15.98 -2.19 9.41
CA TYR A 27 -14.96 -2.14 8.35
C TYR A 27 -14.74 -3.49 7.67
N ASP A 28 -14.65 -4.59 8.42
CA ASP A 28 -14.41 -5.91 7.85
C ASP A 28 -15.58 -6.38 6.99
N SER A 29 -16.82 -6.18 7.44
CA SER A 29 -18.02 -6.48 6.67
C SER A 29 -18.07 -5.72 5.34
N TRP A 30 -17.73 -4.44 5.35
CA TRP A 30 -17.63 -3.63 4.14
C TRP A 30 -16.51 -4.14 3.22
N HIS A 31 -15.34 -4.45 3.78
CA HIS A 31 -14.20 -4.93 3.01
C HIS A 31 -14.49 -6.25 2.30
N GLU A 32 -15.03 -7.22 3.02
CA GLU A 32 -15.43 -8.51 2.46
C GLU A 32 -16.46 -8.36 1.35
N TYR A 33 -17.50 -7.55 1.59
CA TYR A 33 -18.53 -7.25 0.60
C TYR A 33 -17.92 -6.62 -0.67
N SER A 34 -17.06 -5.62 -0.54
CA SER A 34 -16.43 -4.94 -1.68
C SER A 34 -15.54 -5.88 -2.49
N GLN A 35 -14.77 -6.76 -1.82
CA GLN A 35 -13.96 -7.79 -2.49
C GLN A 35 -14.82 -8.82 -3.22
N MET A 36 -15.91 -9.27 -2.61
CA MET A 36 -16.86 -10.19 -3.24
C MET A 36 -17.47 -9.57 -4.49
N MET A 37 -17.95 -8.33 -4.42
CA MET A 37 -18.54 -7.62 -5.57
C MET A 37 -17.52 -7.45 -6.72
N LEU A 38 -16.29 -7.10 -6.41
CA LEU A 38 -15.23 -6.98 -7.41
C LEU A 38 -14.92 -8.34 -8.07
N LYS A 39 -14.88 -9.40 -7.28
CA LYS A 39 -14.68 -10.76 -7.81
C LYS A 39 -15.82 -11.18 -8.74
N GLN A 40 -17.07 -10.95 -8.33
CA GLN A 40 -18.24 -11.25 -9.15
C GLN A 40 -18.22 -10.46 -10.46
N ALA A 41 -17.93 -9.15 -10.42
CA ALA A 41 -17.84 -8.32 -11.61
C ALA A 41 -16.76 -8.83 -12.59
N LYS A 42 -15.59 -9.23 -12.08
CA LYS A 42 -14.52 -9.84 -12.89
C LYS A 42 -14.97 -11.17 -13.53
N GLU A 43 -15.67 -12.02 -12.80
CA GLU A 43 -16.18 -13.28 -13.32
C GLU A 43 -17.26 -13.08 -14.41
N ILE A 44 -18.16 -12.11 -14.22
CA ILE A 44 -19.15 -11.72 -15.22
C ILE A 44 -18.46 -11.25 -16.48
N ASN A 45 -17.48 -10.34 -16.37
CA ASN A 45 -16.73 -9.83 -17.51
C ASN A 45 -15.94 -10.92 -18.23
N LYS A 46 -15.29 -11.82 -17.49
CA LYS A 46 -14.60 -12.97 -18.09
C LYS A 46 -15.52 -13.86 -18.92
N LYS A 47 -16.76 -14.13 -18.44
CA LYS A 47 -17.75 -14.88 -19.18
C LYS A 47 -18.26 -14.10 -20.40
N ALA A 48 -18.47 -12.79 -20.25
CA ALA A 48 -18.89 -11.92 -21.35
C ALA A 48 -17.83 -11.85 -22.45
N GLU A 49 -16.54 -11.70 -22.10
CA GLU A 49 -15.42 -11.71 -23.04
C GLU A 49 -15.31 -13.04 -23.79
N ALA A 50 -15.44 -14.16 -23.10
CA ALA A 50 -15.44 -15.49 -23.75
C ALA A 50 -16.60 -15.62 -24.74
N LYS A 51 -17.79 -15.14 -24.34
CA LYS A 51 -18.99 -15.14 -25.23
C LYS A 51 -18.83 -14.19 -26.40
N LYS A 52 -18.26 -13.03 -26.18
CA LYS A 52 -17.93 -12.05 -27.23
C LYS A 52 -17.04 -12.69 -28.29
N LYS A 53 -15.93 -13.31 -27.86
CA LYS A 53 -15.00 -14.00 -28.74
C LYS A 53 -15.67 -15.10 -29.56
N GLU A 54 -16.50 -15.95 -28.93
CA GLU A 54 -17.27 -17.01 -29.63
C GLU A 54 -18.17 -16.43 -30.72
N LEU A 55 -18.88 -15.33 -30.40
CA LEU A 55 -19.78 -14.68 -31.35
C LEU A 55 -19.03 -14.03 -32.50
N GLU A 56 -17.91 -13.34 -32.23
CA GLU A 56 -17.06 -12.71 -33.23
C GLU A 56 -16.46 -13.76 -34.20
N GLU A 57 -15.95 -14.87 -33.68
CA GLU A 57 -15.42 -15.97 -34.50
C GLU A 57 -16.50 -16.58 -35.38
N PHE A 58 -17.71 -16.77 -34.86
CA PHE A 58 -18.84 -17.30 -35.66
C PHE A 58 -19.24 -16.32 -36.77
N ILE A 59 -19.36 -15.04 -36.45
CA ILE A 59 -19.72 -14.00 -37.40
C ILE A 59 -18.66 -13.91 -38.53
N ALA A 60 -17.37 -13.89 -38.15
CA ALA A 60 -16.27 -13.84 -39.11
C ALA A 60 -16.28 -15.04 -40.07
N ARG A 61 -16.55 -16.24 -39.57
CA ARG A 61 -16.56 -17.49 -40.36
C ARG A 61 -17.76 -17.59 -41.32
N PHE A 62 -18.93 -17.06 -40.92
CA PHE A 62 -20.19 -17.33 -41.63
C PHE A 62 -20.87 -16.11 -42.24
N SER A 63 -20.34 -14.90 -42.08
CA SER A 63 -20.95 -13.66 -42.61
C SER A 63 -21.12 -13.65 -44.12
N ALA A 64 -20.18 -14.28 -44.87
CA ALA A 64 -20.22 -14.38 -46.34
C ALA A 64 -21.05 -15.57 -46.84
N ASN A 65 -21.56 -16.46 -45.99
CA ASN A 65 -22.26 -17.66 -46.37
C ASN A 65 -23.77 -17.40 -46.44
N ALA A 66 -24.36 -17.40 -47.64
CA ALA A 66 -25.79 -17.10 -47.86
C ALA A 66 -26.74 -17.96 -47.01
N SER A 67 -26.45 -19.27 -46.83
CA SER A 67 -27.29 -20.19 -46.05
C SER A 67 -27.25 -19.91 -44.53
N LYS A 68 -26.18 -19.27 -44.06
CA LYS A 68 -25.96 -18.94 -42.63
C LYS A 68 -26.05 -17.44 -42.30
N ALA A 69 -26.27 -16.59 -43.31
CA ALA A 69 -26.33 -15.14 -43.16
C ALA A 69 -27.35 -14.70 -42.10
N LYS A 70 -28.52 -15.35 -42.05
CA LYS A 70 -29.56 -15.05 -41.03
C LYS A 70 -29.09 -15.40 -39.62
N GLN A 71 -28.33 -16.47 -39.45
CA GLN A 71 -27.76 -16.84 -38.16
C GLN A 71 -26.62 -15.88 -37.73
N ALA A 72 -25.78 -15.46 -38.68
CA ALA A 72 -24.73 -14.47 -38.41
C ALA A 72 -25.35 -13.11 -37.97
N THR A 73 -26.42 -12.66 -38.64
CA THR A 73 -27.15 -11.44 -38.24
C THR A 73 -27.77 -11.56 -36.84
N SER A 74 -28.37 -12.70 -36.49
CA SER A 74 -28.87 -12.93 -35.16
C SER A 74 -27.78 -12.89 -34.10
N ARG A 75 -26.61 -13.48 -34.40
CA ARG A 75 -25.48 -13.47 -33.48
C ARG A 75 -24.84 -12.09 -33.36
N LYS A 76 -24.87 -11.28 -34.43
CA LYS A 76 -24.45 -9.89 -34.35
C LYS A 76 -25.33 -9.07 -33.38
N LYS A 77 -26.65 -9.28 -33.42
CA LYS A 77 -27.55 -8.64 -32.45
C LYS A 77 -27.29 -9.08 -31.01
N LEU A 78 -26.90 -10.35 -30.79
CA LEU A 78 -26.51 -10.83 -29.47
C LEU A 78 -25.20 -10.19 -29.01
N LEU A 79 -24.26 -9.98 -29.92
CA LEU A 79 -23.00 -9.30 -29.63
C LEU A 79 -23.23 -7.82 -29.26
N ASP A 80 -24.08 -7.13 -30.02
CA ASP A 80 -24.43 -5.72 -29.80
C ASP A 80 -25.16 -5.51 -28.44
N ASN A 81 -25.87 -6.53 -27.95
CA ASN A 81 -26.57 -6.51 -26.67
C ASN A 81 -25.76 -7.12 -25.52
N LEU A 82 -24.48 -7.47 -25.73
CA LEU A 82 -23.65 -8.05 -24.70
C LEU A 82 -23.17 -6.95 -23.74
N GLU A 83 -23.78 -6.90 -22.57
CA GLU A 83 -23.37 -5.97 -21.52
C GLU A 83 -22.17 -6.49 -20.74
N MET A 84 -21.19 -5.64 -20.51
CA MET A 84 -20.07 -5.85 -19.60
C MET A 84 -20.22 -4.93 -18.40
N VAL A 85 -19.90 -5.42 -17.23
CA VAL A 85 -19.89 -4.60 -16.03
C VAL A 85 -18.68 -3.68 -16.07
N GLU A 86 -18.90 -2.38 -16.01
CA GLU A 86 -17.81 -1.41 -15.96
C GLU A 86 -17.09 -1.53 -14.60
N ILE A 87 -15.88 -2.11 -14.61
CA ILE A 87 -15.00 -2.15 -13.44
C ILE A 87 -14.10 -0.94 -13.50
N LYS A 88 -14.49 0.12 -12.81
CA LYS A 88 -13.64 1.30 -12.67
C LYS A 88 -12.47 0.97 -11.73
N PRO A 89 -11.24 1.39 -12.06
CA PRO A 89 -10.13 1.28 -11.13
C PRO A 89 -10.40 2.16 -9.92
N SER A 90 -10.31 1.58 -8.71
CA SER A 90 -10.47 2.37 -7.49
C SER A 90 -9.40 3.45 -7.42
N MET A 91 -9.79 4.63 -6.97
CA MET A 91 -8.86 5.73 -6.71
C MET A 91 -8.02 5.50 -5.43
N ARG A 92 -8.37 4.48 -4.65
CA ARG A 92 -7.63 4.06 -3.45
C ARG A 92 -6.44 3.19 -3.82
N ARG A 93 -5.49 3.77 -4.50
CA ARG A 93 -4.20 3.13 -4.76
C ARG A 93 -3.24 3.60 -3.70
N TYR A 94 -2.51 2.68 -3.11
CA TYR A 94 -1.34 3.01 -2.31
C TYR A 94 -0.10 2.73 -3.16
N PRO A 95 0.94 3.57 -3.06
CA PRO A 95 2.17 3.36 -3.79
C PRO A 95 2.83 2.05 -3.33
N PHE A 96 3.38 1.32 -4.27
CA PHE A 96 4.25 0.19 -3.95
C PHE A 96 5.64 0.74 -3.64
N ILE A 97 6.08 0.56 -2.40
CA ILE A 97 7.45 0.90 -1.97
C ILE A 97 8.21 -0.40 -1.76
N GLY A 98 9.15 -0.68 -2.65
CA GLY A 98 10.06 -1.81 -2.57
C GLY A 98 11.45 -1.35 -2.11
N PHE A 99 12.06 -2.12 -1.22
CA PHE A 99 13.45 -1.91 -0.82
C PHE A 99 14.30 -3.01 -1.45
N THR A 100 15.25 -2.61 -2.29
CA THR A 100 16.23 -3.52 -2.88
C THR A 100 17.60 -3.14 -2.32
N PRO A 101 18.26 -4.01 -1.57
CA PRO A 101 19.58 -3.70 -1.03
C PRO A 101 20.62 -3.73 -2.16
N ASP A 102 21.57 -2.79 -2.14
CA ASP A 102 22.70 -2.76 -3.07
C ASP A 102 23.69 -3.91 -2.82
N ARG A 103 23.69 -4.42 -1.59
CA ARG A 103 24.52 -5.56 -1.16
C ARG A 103 23.84 -6.33 -0.03
N GLU A 104 24.22 -7.57 0.15
CA GLU A 104 23.75 -8.37 1.28
C GLU A 104 24.19 -7.78 2.62
N VAL A 105 23.26 -7.81 3.58
CA VAL A 105 23.51 -7.38 4.96
C VAL A 105 24.31 -8.45 5.69
N GLY A 106 25.26 -8.05 6.54
CA GLY A 106 26.02 -8.96 7.40
C GLY A 106 25.14 -9.69 8.42
N ASN A 107 25.75 -10.55 9.23
CA ASN A 107 25.03 -11.44 10.17
C ASN A 107 24.26 -10.69 11.27
N ILE A 108 24.61 -9.45 11.58
CA ILE A 108 23.96 -8.60 12.57
C ILE A 108 23.56 -7.30 11.90
N VAL A 109 22.28 -6.95 12.02
CA VAL A 109 21.73 -5.68 11.53
C VAL A 109 21.84 -4.61 12.59
N LEU A 110 21.43 -4.93 13.81
CA LEU A 110 21.50 -4.03 14.97
C LEU A 110 21.77 -4.85 16.21
N ASN A 111 22.70 -4.40 17.04
CA ASN A 111 22.90 -4.89 18.39
C ASN A 111 22.65 -3.75 19.38
N VAL A 112 21.89 -4.00 20.43
CA VAL A 112 21.57 -3.06 21.51
C VAL A 112 21.95 -3.69 22.81
N GLU A 113 22.72 -2.98 23.65
CA GLU A 113 23.22 -3.46 24.92
C GLU A 113 22.94 -2.45 26.02
N ASP A 114 22.18 -2.90 27.01
CA ASP A 114 21.91 -2.21 28.27
C ASP A 114 21.39 -0.77 28.09
N LEU A 115 20.54 -0.54 27.09
CA LEU A 115 20.05 0.78 26.74
C LEU A 115 19.09 1.30 27.80
N PHE A 116 19.49 2.39 28.46
CA PHE A 116 18.68 3.08 29.45
C PHE A 116 18.46 4.55 29.03
N TYR A 117 17.24 5.01 29.18
CA TYR A 117 16.89 6.41 28.87
C TYR A 117 15.84 6.93 29.82
N GLU A 118 16.08 8.11 30.33
CA GLU A 118 15.18 8.86 31.20
C GLU A 118 14.87 10.23 30.59
N GLN A 119 13.63 10.68 30.71
CA GLN A 119 13.22 12.00 30.27
C GLN A 119 12.38 12.67 31.35
N ASN A 120 12.76 13.88 31.75
CA ASN A 120 12.08 14.67 32.78
C ASN A 120 11.88 13.95 34.14
N GLY A 121 12.79 13.09 34.54
CA GLY A 121 12.70 12.28 35.75
C GLY A 121 11.84 11.02 35.63
N GLU A 122 11.36 10.71 34.43
CA GLU A 122 10.62 9.48 34.13
C GLU A 122 11.49 8.51 33.35
N MET A 123 11.57 7.28 33.81
CA MET A 123 12.29 6.20 33.13
C MET A 123 11.48 5.75 31.92
N ILE A 124 12.05 5.94 30.73
CA ILE A 124 11.42 5.63 29.44
C ILE A 124 11.88 4.27 28.90
N LEU A 125 13.20 4.01 28.97
CA LEU A 125 13.79 2.72 28.59
C LEU A 125 14.59 2.19 29.79
N ASN A 126 14.37 0.92 30.11
CA ASN A 126 14.96 0.28 31.27
C ASN A 126 15.87 -0.88 30.86
N HIS A 127 17.16 -0.61 30.68
CA HIS A 127 18.20 -1.62 30.41
C HIS A 127 17.84 -2.59 29.30
N VAL A 128 17.44 -2.07 28.14
CA VAL A 128 16.97 -2.86 26.99
C VAL A 128 18.16 -3.44 26.24
N SER A 129 18.16 -4.76 26.04
CA SER A 129 19.19 -5.46 25.27
C SER A 129 18.57 -6.46 24.30
N PHE A 130 18.97 -6.41 23.02
CA PHE A 130 18.56 -7.38 22.00
C PHE A 130 19.43 -7.24 20.74
N SER A 131 19.35 -8.21 19.84
CA SER A 131 19.99 -8.19 18.53
C SER A 131 18.96 -8.45 17.42
N ILE A 132 19.14 -7.82 16.29
CA ILE A 132 18.34 -8.02 15.07
C ILE A 132 19.22 -8.64 14.00
N SER A 133 18.75 -9.74 13.42
CA SER A 133 19.39 -10.49 12.35
C SER A 133 18.85 -10.10 10.96
N PRO A 134 19.56 -10.43 9.88
CA PRO A 134 19.06 -10.24 8.52
C PRO A 134 17.71 -10.94 8.31
N LYS A 135 16.80 -10.27 7.58
CA LYS A 135 15.44 -10.72 7.27
C LYS A 135 14.45 -10.70 8.44
N ASP A 136 14.87 -10.33 9.64
CA ASP A 136 13.94 -10.14 10.76
C ASP A 136 12.97 -8.99 10.45
N LYS A 137 11.71 -9.19 10.84
CA LYS A 137 10.66 -8.16 10.85
C LYS A 137 10.21 -8.00 12.28
N VAL A 138 10.67 -6.95 12.93
CA VAL A 138 10.47 -6.74 14.36
C VAL A 138 9.39 -5.69 14.58
N ALA A 139 8.39 -6.01 15.41
CA ALA A 139 7.40 -5.06 15.89
C ALA A 139 7.71 -4.70 17.35
N PHE A 140 7.84 -3.40 17.63
CA PHE A 140 7.99 -2.89 18.99
C PHE A 140 6.60 -2.56 19.55
N VAL A 141 6.26 -3.16 20.67
CA VAL A 141 4.97 -2.96 21.36
C VAL A 141 5.25 -2.44 22.75
N SER A 142 4.57 -1.37 23.14
CA SER A 142 4.68 -0.76 24.45
C SER A 142 3.36 -0.07 24.82
N ASP A 143 3.00 -0.06 26.09
CA ASP A 143 1.91 0.75 26.62
C ASP A 143 2.27 2.25 26.64
N ASN A 144 3.56 2.56 26.63
CA ASN A 144 4.09 3.91 26.50
C ASN A 144 4.62 4.16 25.09
N GLU A 145 3.89 4.93 24.29
CA GLU A 145 4.31 5.30 22.92
C GLU A 145 5.62 6.10 22.89
N LEU A 146 5.90 6.85 23.98
CA LEU A 146 7.14 7.61 24.08
C LEU A 146 8.36 6.68 24.13
N ALA A 147 8.25 5.50 24.75
CA ALA A 147 9.34 4.52 24.80
C ALA A 147 9.76 4.08 23.39
N VAL A 148 8.80 3.73 22.55
CA VAL A 148 9.08 3.31 21.17
C VAL A 148 9.65 4.46 20.34
N THR A 149 9.09 5.66 20.47
CA THR A 149 9.56 6.83 19.73
C THR A 149 10.99 7.22 20.15
N SER A 150 11.25 7.24 21.48
CA SER A 150 12.58 7.57 22.01
C SER A 150 13.63 6.54 21.59
N PHE A 151 13.27 5.25 21.63
CA PHE A 151 14.15 4.20 21.14
C PHE A 151 14.58 4.43 19.69
N PHE A 152 13.63 4.68 18.78
CA PHE A 152 13.97 4.95 17.38
C PHE A 152 14.80 6.23 17.22
N LYS A 153 14.50 7.27 17.97
CA LYS A 153 15.29 8.53 17.95
C LYS A 153 16.73 8.32 18.44
N ILE A 154 16.93 7.47 19.46
CA ILE A 154 18.27 7.12 19.94
C ILE A 154 19.07 6.40 18.86
N ILE A 155 18.54 5.33 18.29
CA ILE A 155 19.28 4.53 17.28
C ILE A 155 19.48 5.28 15.96
N MET A 156 18.71 6.33 15.70
CA MET A 156 18.91 7.25 14.57
C MET A 156 19.86 8.42 14.90
N GLY A 157 20.24 8.57 16.18
CA GLY A 157 21.17 9.59 16.63
C GLY A 157 20.55 10.97 16.90
N GLU A 158 19.22 11.08 16.95
CA GLU A 158 18.51 12.32 17.32
C GLU A 158 18.55 12.58 18.84
N ILE A 159 18.59 11.53 19.65
CA ILE A 159 18.78 11.59 21.11
C ILE A 159 20.16 11.01 21.40
N THR A 160 20.99 11.81 22.08
CA THR A 160 22.39 11.44 22.41
C THR A 160 22.64 11.26 23.90
N ASP A 161 21.71 11.73 24.76
CA ASP A 161 21.80 11.60 26.21
C ASP A 161 21.07 10.33 26.68
N TYR A 162 21.78 9.19 26.66
CA TYR A 162 21.32 7.87 27.09
C TYR A 162 22.49 7.07 27.67
N GLN A 163 22.21 5.99 28.39
CA GLN A 163 23.19 5.03 28.87
C GLN A 163 23.11 3.73 28.08
N GLY A 164 24.18 2.94 28.11
CA GLY A 164 24.29 1.72 27.32
C GLY A 164 24.90 1.98 25.93
N SER A 165 24.72 1.04 25.03
CA SER A 165 25.30 1.14 23.68
C SER A 165 24.42 0.46 22.63
N PHE A 166 24.57 0.91 21.39
CA PHE A 166 24.06 0.16 20.24
C PHE A 166 25.04 0.22 19.08
N GLN A 167 24.99 -0.79 18.25
CA GLN A 167 25.84 -0.89 17.07
C GLN A 167 25.04 -1.40 15.86
N TRP A 168 25.08 -0.63 14.78
CA TRP A 168 24.59 -1.06 13.48
C TRP A 168 25.60 -1.94 12.77
N GLY A 169 25.13 -2.92 12.00
CA GLY A 169 25.99 -3.69 11.11
C GLY A 169 26.73 -2.79 10.11
N ILE A 170 27.98 -3.09 9.83
CA ILE A 170 28.88 -2.28 8.97
C ILE A 170 28.29 -2.09 7.57
N THR A 171 27.54 -3.08 7.06
CA THR A 171 26.95 -3.07 5.72
C THR A 171 25.48 -2.62 5.72
N THR A 172 24.97 -2.13 6.84
CA THR A 172 23.57 -1.75 7.00
C THR A 172 23.37 -0.29 6.61
N SER A 173 22.56 -0.02 5.62
CA SER A 173 21.96 1.30 5.38
C SER A 173 20.61 1.37 6.13
N ARG A 174 20.26 2.56 6.59
CA ARG A 174 19.08 2.77 7.44
C ARG A 174 18.29 3.98 6.99
N SER A 175 16.99 3.90 7.16
CA SER A 175 16.06 4.99 6.92
C SER A 175 15.03 5.00 8.05
N TYR A 176 14.57 6.18 8.43
CA TYR A 176 13.60 6.40 9.48
C TYR A 176 12.37 7.10 8.92
N PHE A 177 11.20 6.54 9.23
CA PHE A 177 9.92 7.16 8.94
C PHE A 177 9.28 7.60 10.25
N PRO A 178 9.36 8.90 10.61
CA PRO A 178 8.85 9.42 11.87
C PRO A 178 7.32 9.46 11.89
N LYS A 179 6.73 9.55 13.08
CA LYS A 179 5.28 9.74 13.26
C LYS A 179 4.82 11.10 12.74
N ASP A 180 5.62 12.14 12.97
CA ASP A 180 5.39 13.49 12.48
C ASP A 180 6.35 13.76 11.32
N ASN A 181 5.80 14.07 10.18
CA ASN A 181 6.55 14.35 8.95
C ASN A 181 6.52 15.85 8.61
N ASN A 182 6.00 16.71 9.47
CA ASN A 182 5.87 18.14 9.18
C ASN A 182 7.22 18.79 8.90
N ASP A 183 8.27 18.38 9.58
CA ASP A 183 9.63 18.91 9.39
C ASP A 183 10.15 18.75 7.95
N TYR A 184 9.68 17.73 7.21
CA TYR A 184 10.04 17.55 5.79
C TYR A 184 9.36 18.54 4.86
N PHE A 185 8.27 19.16 5.30
CA PHE A 185 7.45 20.06 4.50
C PHE A 185 7.41 21.50 5.07
N ASP A 186 8.10 21.72 6.18
CA ASP A 186 8.15 23.04 6.79
C ASP A 186 8.79 24.06 5.83
N HIS A 187 8.11 25.19 5.64
CA HIS A 187 8.49 26.23 4.66
C HIS A 187 8.72 25.74 3.23
N CYS A 188 8.09 24.62 2.83
CA CYS A 188 8.22 24.05 1.49
C CYS A 188 7.10 24.54 0.55
N GLU A 189 7.45 25.34 -0.45
CA GLU A 189 6.52 25.82 -1.50
C GLU A 189 6.57 24.95 -2.77
N LEU A 190 7.34 23.89 -2.78
CA LEU A 190 7.50 23.01 -3.93
C LEU A 190 6.24 22.16 -4.18
N SER A 191 6.01 21.81 -5.46
CA SER A 191 5.06 20.74 -5.77
C SER A 191 5.54 19.41 -5.19
N LEU A 192 4.63 18.45 -4.91
CA LEU A 192 5.01 17.13 -4.42
C LEU A 192 5.99 16.41 -5.35
N VAL A 193 5.86 16.60 -6.65
CA VAL A 193 6.77 16.01 -7.65
C VAL A 193 8.16 16.61 -7.52
N ASP A 194 8.26 17.96 -7.41
CA ASP A 194 9.54 18.65 -7.31
C ASP A 194 10.18 18.40 -5.94
N TRP A 195 9.37 18.28 -4.88
CA TRP A 195 9.85 17.91 -3.57
C TRP A 195 10.45 16.49 -3.59
N LEU A 196 9.77 15.52 -4.20
CA LEU A 196 10.27 14.15 -4.31
C LEU A 196 11.54 14.06 -5.16
N ARG A 197 11.65 14.88 -6.21
CA ARG A 197 12.82 14.92 -7.09
C ARG A 197 14.11 15.22 -6.37
N GLN A 198 14.09 15.98 -5.27
CA GLN A 198 15.27 16.30 -4.46
C GLN A 198 15.95 15.06 -3.85
N PHE A 199 15.19 13.97 -3.67
CA PHE A 199 15.65 12.72 -3.04
C PHE A 199 15.98 11.63 -4.06
N THR A 200 15.99 11.96 -5.34
CA THR A 200 16.32 11.00 -6.40
C THR A 200 17.70 11.26 -6.95
N ASP A 201 18.44 10.18 -7.21
CA ASP A 201 19.74 10.23 -7.87
C ASP A 201 19.54 10.23 -9.39
N GLY A 202 20.01 11.28 -10.08
CA GLY A 202 20.10 11.33 -11.54
C GLY A 202 18.78 11.49 -12.30
N ASP A 203 18.71 10.89 -13.48
CA ASP A 203 17.65 11.12 -14.47
C ASP A 203 16.39 10.30 -14.23
N VAL A 204 15.70 10.53 -13.11
CA VAL A 204 14.39 9.92 -12.88
C VAL A 204 13.32 10.68 -13.67
N TYR A 205 12.58 9.97 -14.50
CA TYR A 205 11.50 10.57 -15.29
C TYR A 205 10.35 11.03 -14.39
N GLU A 206 9.73 12.14 -14.77
CA GLU A 206 8.57 12.66 -14.03
C GLU A 206 7.42 11.66 -13.91
N GLN A 207 7.28 10.77 -14.89
CA GLN A 207 6.28 9.70 -14.87
C GLN A 207 6.50 8.72 -13.72
N ASP A 208 7.76 8.41 -13.39
CA ASP A 208 8.11 7.53 -12.27
C ASP A 208 7.82 8.22 -10.93
N LEU A 209 8.19 9.50 -10.81
CA LEU A 209 7.88 10.30 -9.62
C LEU A 209 6.37 10.37 -9.37
N ARG A 210 5.58 10.61 -10.42
CA ARG A 210 4.12 10.59 -10.33
C ARG A 210 3.58 9.22 -9.97
N GLY A 211 4.19 8.14 -10.48
CA GLY A 211 3.83 6.76 -10.14
C GLY A 211 4.10 6.42 -8.67
N TRP A 212 5.13 7.00 -8.06
CA TRP A 212 5.41 6.82 -6.63
C TRP A 212 4.47 7.61 -5.72
N LEU A 213 3.94 8.71 -6.22
CA LEU A 213 2.96 9.53 -5.48
C LEU A 213 1.52 8.98 -5.55
N GLY A 214 1.22 8.08 -6.50
CA GLY A 214 -0.07 7.41 -6.67
C GLY A 214 -0.77 7.75 -7.98
#